data_f292c663294318b19844247d19711cf7
#
_entry.id   f292c663294318b19844247d19711cf7
#
_cell.length_a   1.000
_cell.length_b   1.000
_cell.length_c   1.000
_cell.angle_alpha   90.00
_cell.angle_beta   90.00
_cell.angle_gamma   90.00
#
_symmetry.space_group_name_H-M   'P 1'
#
loop_
_entity.id
_entity.type
_entity.pdbx_description
1 polymer ?
#
loop_
_entity_poly.entity_id
_entity_poly.type
_entity_poly.pdbx_seq_one_letter_code
_entity_poly.pdbx_strand_id
1 'polypeptide(L)'
;MSKKKGKTPQPAAKKMTASAPKMEAFTFGEPVPVLDRRDILDYVECISNGRWYEPPVSFTGLAKSLRAAVHHSSPIYVKRNILASTFIPHPWLSQQDFSRFVLDFLVFGNAFLEKRYSTTGKVIRLETSPAKYTRRGVEEDVYWWVPSFNEPTPFAPGSVFHLLEPDINQELYGLPEYLSALNSAWLNESATLFRRKYYENGAHAGYIMYVTDAVQDRNDIEMLRENMVKSKGRNNFKNLFLSGAPGLGKTFL
;
A
#
# COMPACT_ATOMS: atom_id res chain seq x y z
N MET A 1 -11.42 69.99 -67.26
CA MET A 1 -11.21 69.85 -65.80
C MET A 1 -12.14 68.70 -65.29
N SER A 2 -11.60 67.50 -65.10
CA SER A 2 -12.37 66.37 -64.67
C SER A 2 -11.84 65.93 -63.28
N LYS A 3 -12.70 66.02 -62.26
CA LYS A 3 -12.37 65.61 -60.89
C LYS A 3 -12.50 64.12 -60.74
N LYS A 4 -11.40 63.36 -60.48
CA LYS A 4 -11.36 62.01 -60.07
C LYS A 4 -11.86 61.89 -58.63
N LYS A 5 -12.94 61.11 -58.41
CA LYS A 5 -13.40 60.72 -57.08
C LYS A 5 -12.51 59.58 -56.58
N GLY A 6 -11.88 59.80 -55.39
CA GLY A 6 -11.11 58.76 -54.69
C GLY A 6 -12.02 57.67 -54.13
N LYS A 7 -11.65 56.42 -54.33
CA LYS A 7 -12.24 55.23 -53.70
C LYS A 7 -11.60 55.06 -52.33
N THR A 8 -12.43 55.04 -51.30
CA THR A 8 -12.04 54.69 -49.92
C THR A 8 -11.79 53.18 -49.85
N PRO A 9 -10.70 52.68 -49.26
CA PRO A 9 -10.48 51.25 -49.11
C PRO A 9 -11.39 50.67 -48.02
N GLN A 10 -12.10 49.57 -48.34
CA GLN A 10 -12.82 48.77 -47.37
C GLN A 10 -11.82 48.00 -46.48
N PRO A 11 -12.09 47.88 -45.17
CA PRO A 11 -11.25 47.07 -44.27
C PRO A 11 -11.41 45.57 -44.56
N ALA A 12 -10.27 44.90 -44.75
CA ALA A 12 -10.20 43.47 -44.96
C ALA A 12 -10.77 42.72 -43.78
N ALA A 13 -11.72 41.83 -44.06
CA ALA A 13 -12.28 40.92 -43.07
C ALA A 13 -11.17 39.97 -42.54
N LYS A 14 -10.85 40.05 -41.27
CA LYS A 14 -10.00 39.09 -40.54
C LYS A 14 -10.66 37.72 -40.61
N LYS A 15 -10.06 36.79 -41.33
CA LYS A 15 -10.38 35.38 -41.26
C LYS A 15 -10.09 34.91 -39.80
N MET A 16 -11.12 34.64 -39.03
CA MET A 16 -11.01 33.92 -37.78
C MET A 16 -10.61 32.48 -38.12
N THR A 17 -9.37 32.12 -37.86
CA THR A 17 -8.93 30.74 -37.82
C THR A 17 -9.55 30.12 -36.58
N ALA A 18 -10.53 29.21 -36.78
CA ALA A 18 -11.07 28.40 -35.74
C ALA A 18 -9.92 27.53 -35.16
N SER A 19 -9.56 27.77 -33.91
CA SER A 19 -8.60 26.90 -33.23
C SER A 19 -9.26 25.54 -33.02
N ALA A 20 -8.54 24.46 -33.34
CA ALA A 20 -9.00 23.10 -33.11
C ALA A 20 -9.38 22.92 -31.62
N PRO A 21 -10.44 22.15 -31.32
CA PRO A 21 -10.86 21.90 -29.95
C PRO A 21 -9.73 21.22 -29.18
N LYS A 22 -9.26 21.85 -28.11
CA LYS A 22 -8.31 21.23 -27.18
C LYS A 22 -9.07 20.20 -26.32
N MET A 23 -8.74 18.93 -26.51
CA MET A 23 -9.23 17.86 -25.66
C MET A 23 -8.33 17.78 -24.42
N GLU A 24 -8.84 18.13 -23.26
CA GLU A 24 -8.15 17.91 -21.97
C GLU A 24 -8.78 16.68 -21.31
N ALA A 25 -7.98 15.63 -21.14
CA ALA A 25 -8.38 14.44 -20.38
C ALA A 25 -7.87 14.57 -18.93
N PHE A 26 -8.75 14.35 -17.97
CA PHE A 26 -8.37 14.24 -16.57
C PHE A 26 -8.33 12.78 -16.17
N THR A 27 -7.20 12.35 -15.65
CA THR A 27 -7.11 11.09 -14.90
C THR A 27 -7.06 11.42 -13.41
N PHE A 28 -7.95 10.80 -12.65
CA PHE A 28 -7.79 10.78 -11.19
C PHE A 28 -6.67 9.78 -10.91
N GLY A 29 -5.64 10.22 -10.16
CA GLY A 29 -4.50 9.38 -9.85
C GLY A 29 -4.88 7.93 -9.50
N GLU A 30 -4.10 6.98 -9.96
CA GLU A 30 -4.35 5.56 -9.72
C GLU A 30 -4.36 5.23 -8.22
N PRO A 31 -5.18 4.25 -7.78
CA PRO A 31 -5.11 3.76 -6.41
C PRO A 31 -3.73 3.14 -6.20
N VAL A 32 -2.98 3.70 -5.24
CA VAL A 32 -1.69 3.14 -4.85
C VAL A 32 -1.94 2.06 -3.80
N PRO A 33 -1.62 0.80 -4.06
CA PRO A 33 -1.69 -0.25 -3.05
C PRO A 33 -0.71 0.08 -1.92
N VAL A 34 -1.08 -0.28 -0.68
CA VAL A 34 -0.23 -0.08 0.51
C VAL A 34 1.06 -0.92 0.41
N LEU A 35 1.02 -1.97 -0.41
CA LEU A 35 2.12 -2.91 -0.65
C LEU A 35 2.40 -3.04 -2.13
N ASP A 36 3.66 -2.88 -2.50
CA ASP A 36 4.13 -3.32 -3.80
C ASP A 36 4.25 -4.86 -3.78
N ARG A 37 3.58 -5.53 -4.73
CA ARG A 37 3.60 -7.00 -4.83
C ARG A 37 5.02 -7.54 -5.03
N ARG A 38 5.90 -6.74 -5.64
CA ARG A 38 7.29 -7.10 -5.90
C ARG A 38 8.09 -7.28 -4.62
N ASP A 39 7.78 -6.52 -3.58
CA ASP A 39 8.50 -6.59 -2.29
C ASP A 39 8.30 -7.91 -1.53
N ILE A 40 7.31 -8.72 -1.90
CA ILE A 40 6.97 -9.94 -1.18
C ILE A 40 7.15 -11.21 -2.04
N LEU A 41 6.89 -11.12 -3.35
CA LEU A 41 6.85 -12.28 -4.24
C LEU A 41 8.14 -12.52 -5.03
N ASP A 42 9.16 -11.69 -4.88
CA ASP A 42 10.49 -12.02 -5.36
C ASP A 42 11.07 -13.14 -4.48
N TYR A 43 10.61 -14.35 -4.81
CA TYR A 43 10.97 -15.60 -4.19
C TYR A 43 12.43 -15.91 -4.55
N VAL A 44 13.32 -15.42 -3.74
CA VAL A 44 14.75 -15.65 -3.92
C VAL A 44 15.17 -16.74 -2.93
N GLU A 45 15.99 -17.68 -3.38
CA GLU A 45 16.70 -18.57 -2.47
C GLU A 45 17.43 -17.73 -1.42
N CYS A 46 17.57 -18.27 -0.19
CA CYS A 46 18.25 -17.53 0.88
C CYS A 46 19.66 -17.09 0.45
N ILE A 47 19.85 -15.80 0.27
CA ILE A 47 21.15 -15.25 -0.14
C ILE A 47 21.99 -14.98 1.11
N SER A 48 23.21 -15.48 1.12
CA SER A 48 24.19 -15.14 2.16
C SER A 48 24.94 -13.86 1.81
N ASN A 49 25.07 -12.95 2.78
CA ASN A 49 25.98 -11.80 2.70
C ASN A 49 27.35 -12.07 3.34
N GLY A 50 27.67 -13.33 3.64
CA GLY A 50 28.91 -13.77 4.29
C GLY A 50 28.87 -13.78 5.83
N ARG A 51 27.89 -13.15 6.46
CA ARG A 51 27.69 -13.16 7.94
C ARG A 51 26.40 -13.87 8.33
N TRP A 52 25.31 -13.61 7.60
CA TRP A 52 24.00 -14.22 7.82
C TRP A 52 23.27 -14.47 6.49
N TYR A 53 22.22 -15.23 6.55
CA TYR A 53 21.31 -15.45 5.43
C TYR A 53 20.15 -14.45 5.49
N GLU A 54 19.83 -13.81 4.37
CA GLU A 54 18.59 -13.05 4.24
C GLU A 54 17.40 -13.98 4.04
N PRO A 55 16.24 -13.65 4.64
CA PRO A 55 15.05 -14.47 4.46
C PRO A 55 14.56 -14.44 3.02
N PRO A 56 13.96 -15.55 2.51
CA PRO A 56 13.49 -15.67 1.13
C PRO A 56 12.36 -14.70 0.79
N VAL A 57 11.66 -14.23 1.80
CA VAL A 57 10.56 -13.26 1.67
C VAL A 57 10.84 -12.08 2.59
N SER A 58 10.57 -10.88 2.12
CA SER A 58 10.79 -9.67 2.92
C SER A 58 9.94 -9.67 4.21
N PHE A 59 10.58 -9.81 5.36
CA PHE A 59 9.90 -9.71 6.66
C PHE A 59 9.28 -8.34 6.90
N THR A 60 9.87 -7.28 6.34
CA THR A 60 9.27 -5.94 6.37
C THR A 60 7.99 -5.89 5.54
N GLY A 61 7.98 -6.54 4.38
CA GLY A 61 6.78 -6.70 3.54
C GLY A 61 5.68 -7.48 4.25
N LEU A 62 6.01 -8.63 4.86
CA LEU A 62 5.06 -9.43 5.64
C LEU A 62 4.47 -8.64 6.83
N ALA A 63 5.30 -7.87 7.55
CA ALA A 63 4.84 -7.03 8.67
C ALA A 63 3.86 -5.94 8.20
N LYS A 64 4.07 -5.36 7.01
CA LYS A 64 3.14 -4.41 6.40
C LYS A 64 1.85 -5.11 5.95
N SER A 65 1.96 -6.31 5.33
CA SER A 65 0.81 -7.08 4.82
C SER A 65 -0.18 -7.46 5.92
N LEU A 66 0.28 -7.68 7.14
CA LEU A 66 -0.58 -7.99 8.29
C LEU A 66 -1.72 -6.99 8.47
N ARG A 67 -1.51 -5.72 8.11
CA ARG A 67 -2.49 -4.63 8.26
C ARG A 67 -3.05 -4.11 6.94
N ALA A 68 -2.66 -4.69 5.81
CA ALA A 68 -3.07 -4.22 4.50
C ALA A 68 -4.57 -4.47 4.23
N ALA A 69 -5.07 -5.64 4.59
CA ALA A 69 -6.48 -6.00 4.39
C ALA A 69 -7.23 -6.13 5.72
N VAL A 70 -8.46 -5.67 5.74
CA VAL A 70 -9.33 -5.66 6.94
C VAL A 70 -9.51 -7.04 7.54
N HIS A 71 -9.62 -8.07 6.70
CA HIS A 71 -9.88 -9.45 7.12
C HIS A 71 -8.63 -10.31 7.28
N HIS A 72 -7.43 -9.77 6.99
CA HIS A 72 -6.20 -10.55 7.05
C HIS A 72 -5.64 -10.68 8.49
N SER A 73 -5.60 -9.59 9.24
CA SER A 73 -5.04 -9.59 10.59
C SER A 73 -5.91 -10.31 11.61
N SER A 74 -7.24 -10.23 11.49
CA SER A 74 -8.18 -10.80 12.48
C SER A 74 -8.00 -12.30 12.70
N PRO A 75 -7.94 -13.16 11.67
CA PRO A 75 -7.70 -14.60 11.85
C PRO A 75 -6.37 -14.90 12.53
N ILE A 76 -5.32 -14.17 12.20
CA ILE A 76 -3.99 -14.33 12.80
C ILE A 76 -4.05 -14.02 14.30
N TYR A 77 -4.70 -12.91 14.69
CA TYR A 77 -4.88 -12.58 16.11
C TYR A 77 -5.78 -13.58 16.84
N VAL A 78 -6.79 -14.14 16.19
CA VAL A 78 -7.61 -15.21 16.78
C VAL A 78 -6.76 -16.47 17.02
N LYS A 79 -5.99 -16.93 16.04
CA LYS A 79 -5.05 -18.07 16.19
C LYS A 79 -4.09 -17.81 17.37
N ARG A 80 -3.47 -16.62 17.41
CA ARG A 80 -2.58 -16.23 18.51
C ARG A 80 -3.27 -16.28 19.87
N ASN A 81 -4.48 -15.73 19.98
CA ASN A 81 -5.20 -15.67 21.25
C ASN A 81 -5.58 -17.07 21.75
N ILE A 82 -5.98 -17.98 20.85
CA ILE A 82 -6.26 -19.37 21.19
C ILE A 82 -4.99 -20.02 21.74
N LEU A 83 -3.87 -19.94 21.03
CA LEU A 83 -2.61 -20.52 21.47
C LEU A 83 -2.13 -19.89 22.80
N ALA A 84 -2.23 -18.59 22.96
CA ALA A 84 -1.85 -17.91 24.19
C ALA A 84 -2.76 -18.29 25.38
N SER A 85 -4.05 -18.57 25.15
CA SER A 85 -4.99 -18.97 26.21
C SER A 85 -4.74 -20.40 26.71
N THR A 86 -4.18 -21.27 25.87
CA THR A 86 -3.84 -22.66 26.25
C THR A 86 -2.45 -22.80 26.85
N PHE A 87 -1.63 -21.74 26.79
CA PHE A 87 -0.27 -21.75 27.31
C PHE A 87 -0.25 -21.71 28.84
N ILE A 88 0.46 -22.64 29.44
CA ILE A 88 0.74 -22.65 30.88
C ILE A 88 2.06 -21.90 31.09
N PRO A 89 2.07 -20.75 31.78
CA PRO A 89 3.28 -19.97 32.02
C PRO A 89 4.38 -20.78 32.71
N HIS A 90 5.61 -20.61 32.23
CA HIS A 90 6.79 -21.22 32.82
C HIS A 90 7.63 -20.16 33.52
N PRO A 91 8.40 -20.46 34.59
CA PRO A 91 9.26 -19.50 35.27
C PRO A 91 10.21 -18.72 34.35
N TRP A 92 10.62 -19.33 33.24
CA TRP A 92 11.50 -18.72 32.25
C TRP A 92 10.77 -18.02 31.11
N LEU A 93 9.50 -18.31 30.84
CA LEU A 93 8.74 -17.77 29.72
C LEU A 93 7.39 -17.27 30.19
N SER A 94 7.21 -15.94 30.12
CA SER A 94 5.93 -15.32 30.46
C SER A 94 4.88 -15.55 29.38
N GLN A 95 3.60 -15.49 29.73
CA GLN A 95 2.49 -15.54 28.78
C GLN A 95 2.59 -14.42 27.72
N GLN A 96 3.11 -13.26 28.12
CA GLN A 96 3.29 -12.13 27.21
C GLN A 96 4.38 -12.41 26.17
N ASP A 97 5.53 -12.96 26.59
CA ASP A 97 6.62 -13.33 25.68
C ASP A 97 6.19 -14.47 24.76
N PHE A 98 5.47 -15.47 25.29
CA PHE A 98 4.89 -16.53 24.48
C PHE A 98 3.90 -15.99 23.43
N SER A 99 3.03 -15.04 23.80
CA SER A 99 2.09 -14.41 22.87
C SER A 99 2.80 -13.66 21.73
N ARG A 100 3.95 -13.01 22.00
CA ARG A 100 4.79 -12.38 20.98
C ARG A 100 5.44 -13.42 20.08
N PHE A 101 6.00 -14.46 20.66
CA PHE A 101 6.61 -15.56 19.96
C PHE A 101 5.65 -16.22 18.96
N VAL A 102 4.43 -16.52 19.43
CA VAL A 102 3.36 -17.08 18.58
C VAL A 102 2.97 -16.12 17.45
N LEU A 103 2.88 -14.81 17.76
CA LEU A 103 2.55 -13.84 16.73
C LEU A 103 3.62 -13.79 15.63
N ASP A 104 4.90 -13.79 16.00
CA ASP A 104 6.00 -13.82 15.05
C ASP A 104 5.96 -15.09 14.20
N PHE A 105 5.73 -16.24 14.79
CA PHE A 105 5.57 -17.51 14.07
C PHE A 105 4.42 -17.44 13.05
N LEU A 106 3.26 -16.97 13.45
CA LEU A 106 2.09 -16.87 12.56
C LEU A 106 2.27 -15.85 11.43
N VAL A 107 3.02 -14.78 11.67
CA VAL A 107 3.21 -13.69 10.69
C VAL A 107 4.37 -13.97 9.74
N PHE A 108 5.48 -14.51 10.25
CA PHE A 108 6.71 -14.66 9.48
C PHE A 108 7.04 -16.12 9.12
N GLY A 109 6.30 -17.09 9.68
CA GLY A 109 6.69 -18.50 9.62
C GLY A 109 7.95 -18.80 10.42
N ASN A 110 8.43 -17.85 11.21
CA ASN A 110 9.67 -17.92 11.99
C ASN A 110 9.49 -17.24 13.33
N ALA A 111 9.98 -17.86 14.39
CA ALA A 111 9.99 -17.24 15.70
C ALA A 111 11.26 -17.61 16.46
N PHE A 112 11.78 -16.67 17.23
CA PHE A 112 13.05 -16.79 17.91
C PHE A 112 12.91 -16.52 19.40
N LEU A 113 13.50 -17.41 20.22
CA LEU A 113 13.62 -17.24 21.67
C LEU A 113 15.09 -17.15 22.04
N GLU A 114 15.48 -16.07 22.72
CA GLU A 114 16.81 -15.89 23.25
C GLU A 114 16.86 -16.38 24.70
N LYS A 115 17.86 -17.20 25.02
CA LYS A 115 18.18 -17.62 26.39
C LYS A 115 19.00 -16.51 27.06
N ARG A 116 18.43 -15.90 28.09
CA ARG A 116 19.15 -14.95 28.94
C ARG A 116 19.82 -15.70 30.09
N TYR A 117 21.11 -15.51 30.22
CA TYR A 117 21.93 -16.18 31.21
C TYR A 117 22.24 -15.26 32.40
N SER A 118 22.34 -15.84 33.59
CA SER A 118 22.90 -15.17 34.73
C SER A 118 24.44 -15.11 34.63
N THR A 119 25.06 -14.33 35.51
CA THR A 119 26.54 -14.28 35.63
C THR A 119 27.16 -15.65 35.99
N THR A 120 26.35 -16.57 36.50
CA THR A 120 26.76 -17.95 36.81
C THR A 120 26.54 -18.94 35.65
N GLY A 121 26.13 -18.46 34.48
CA GLY A 121 25.88 -19.28 33.28
C GLY A 121 24.55 -20.04 33.29
N LYS A 122 23.68 -19.87 34.31
CA LYS A 122 22.34 -20.50 34.34
C LYS A 122 21.34 -19.68 33.53
N VAL A 123 20.46 -20.36 32.77
CA VAL A 123 19.33 -19.71 32.11
C VAL A 123 18.35 -19.19 33.15
N ILE A 124 18.06 -17.91 33.10
CA ILE A 124 17.13 -17.23 34.01
C ILE A 124 15.82 -16.82 33.31
N ARG A 125 15.86 -16.59 32.00
CA ARG A 125 14.71 -16.14 31.23
C ARG A 125 14.84 -16.52 29.78
N LEU A 126 13.70 -16.76 29.12
CA LEU A 126 13.55 -16.82 27.67
C LEU A 126 12.88 -15.53 27.22
N GLU A 127 13.46 -14.86 26.26
CA GLU A 127 12.95 -13.61 25.74
C GLU A 127 12.71 -13.73 24.24
N THR A 128 11.56 -13.26 23.75
CA THR A 128 11.27 -13.29 22.31
C THR A 128 12.11 -12.25 21.58
N SER A 129 12.95 -12.71 20.68
CA SER A 129 13.65 -11.84 19.73
C SER A 129 12.76 -11.64 18.49
N PRO A 130 12.40 -10.37 18.15
CA PRO A 130 11.53 -10.11 17.02
C PRO A 130 12.08 -10.69 15.71
N ALA A 131 11.30 -11.55 15.06
CA ALA A 131 11.69 -12.24 13.83
C ALA A 131 12.06 -11.25 12.70
N LYS A 132 11.40 -10.10 12.66
CA LYS A 132 11.69 -9.03 11.70
C LYS A 132 13.18 -8.64 11.65
N TYR A 133 13.86 -8.67 12.78
CA TYR A 133 15.24 -8.22 12.94
C TYR A 133 16.24 -9.36 13.22
N THR A 134 15.77 -10.56 13.43
CA THR A 134 16.63 -11.72 13.71
C THR A 134 16.97 -12.41 12.41
N ARG A 135 18.26 -12.74 12.23
CA ARG A 135 18.79 -13.43 11.06
C ARG A 135 19.59 -14.66 11.49
N ARG A 136 19.47 -15.74 10.72
CA ARG A 136 20.29 -16.93 10.89
C ARG A 136 21.68 -16.66 10.32
N GLY A 137 22.72 -16.92 11.09
CA GLY A 137 24.11 -16.83 10.66
C GLY A 137 24.50 -17.93 9.68
N VAL A 138 25.61 -17.71 8.98
CA VAL A 138 26.23 -18.72 8.09
C VAL A 138 26.81 -19.87 8.92
N GLU A 139 27.38 -19.54 10.09
CA GLU A 139 27.86 -20.53 11.03
C GLU A 139 26.68 -21.18 11.77
N GLU A 140 26.83 -22.47 12.09
CA GLU A 140 25.84 -23.23 12.80
C GLU A 140 25.60 -22.64 14.21
N ASP A 141 24.33 -22.60 14.64
CA ASP A 141 23.89 -22.03 15.93
C ASP A 141 24.22 -20.55 16.18
N VAL A 142 24.67 -19.82 15.17
CA VAL A 142 24.88 -18.38 15.25
C VAL A 142 23.70 -17.62 14.66
N TYR A 143 23.24 -16.61 15.40
CA TYR A 143 22.17 -15.72 14.99
C TYR A 143 22.63 -14.27 15.11
N TRP A 144 22.02 -13.39 14.34
CA TRP A 144 22.34 -11.98 14.28
C TRP A 144 21.12 -11.13 14.55
N TRP A 145 21.31 -10.09 15.35
CA TRP A 145 20.37 -9.01 15.49
C TRP A 145 20.70 -7.92 14.47
N VAL A 146 19.79 -7.69 13.50
CA VAL A 146 20.00 -6.78 12.36
C VAL A 146 18.89 -5.73 12.33
N PRO A 147 18.91 -4.74 13.22
CA PRO A 147 17.94 -3.66 13.21
C PRO A 147 18.26 -2.64 12.11
N SER A 148 17.23 -1.92 11.62
CA SER A 148 17.42 -0.88 10.58
C SER A 148 18.14 0.38 11.09
N PHE A 149 18.31 0.54 12.39
CA PHE A 149 18.77 1.77 13.06
C PHE A 149 20.06 1.60 13.86
N ASN A 150 20.59 0.39 13.98
CA ASN A 150 21.83 0.10 14.69
C ASN A 150 22.70 -0.85 13.89
N GLU A 151 23.99 -0.96 14.29
CA GLU A 151 24.90 -1.96 13.72
C GLU A 151 24.45 -3.38 14.07
N PRO A 152 24.61 -4.33 13.12
CA PRO A 152 24.31 -5.73 13.37
C PRO A 152 25.16 -6.31 14.50
N THR A 153 24.53 -6.99 15.44
CA THR A 153 25.22 -7.64 16.57
C THR A 153 24.94 -9.13 16.60
N PRO A 154 25.95 -9.99 16.80
CA PRO A 154 25.73 -11.43 16.94
C PRO A 154 25.16 -11.74 18.33
N PHE A 155 24.26 -12.72 18.38
CA PHE A 155 23.88 -13.35 19.65
C PHE A 155 24.99 -14.28 20.13
N ALA A 156 25.00 -14.59 21.42
CA ALA A 156 25.91 -15.60 21.93
C ALA A 156 25.61 -16.96 21.26
N PRO A 157 26.64 -17.72 20.83
CA PRO A 157 26.43 -19.01 20.17
C PRO A 157 25.55 -19.94 21.01
N GLY A 158 24.60 -20.62 20.37
CA GLY A 158 23.67 -21.55 21.03
C GLY A 158 22.65 -20.89 21.98
N SER A 159 22.61 -19.54 22.02
CA SER A 159 21.64 -18.82 22.90
C SER A 159 20.26 -18.65 22.28
N VAL A 160 20.11 -18.82 20.97
CA VAL A 160 18.84 -18.59 20.27
C VAL A 160 18.22 -19.92 19.86
N PHE A 161 16.96 -20.10 20.23
CA PHE A 161 16.11 -21.17 19.69
C PHE A 161 15.29 -20.61 18.54
N HIS A 162 15.32 -21.27 17.40
CA HIS A 162 14.57 -20.91 16.21
C HIS A 162 13.48 -21.94 15.93
N LEU A 163 12.24 -21.51 15.95
CA LEU A 163 11.08 -22.26 15.47
C LEU A 163 10.74 -21.79 14.07
N LEU A 164 10.68 -22.69 13.11
CA LEU A 164 10.32 -22.38 11.73
C LEU A 164 9.11 -23.20 11.28
N GLU A 165 8.29 -22.63 10.43
CA GLU A 165 7.23 -23.36 9.70
C GLU A 165 7.88 -24.07 8.53
N PRO A 166 7.83 -25.42 8.47
CA PRO A 166 8.53 -26.16 7.45
C PRO A 166 7.94 -25.90 6.06
N ASP A 167 8.79 -25.65 5.08
CA ASP A 167 8.42 -25.53 3.68
C ASP A 167 9.36 -26.41 2.83
N ILE A 168 8.81 -27.04 1.79
CA ILE A 168 9.56 -27.98 0.93
C ILE A 168 10.68 -27.32 0.12
N ASN A 169 10.60 -26.00 -0.06
CA ASN A 169 11.57 -25.23 -0.85
C ASN A 169 12.53 -24.42 0.02
N GLN A 170 12.40 -24.49 1.36
CA GLN A 170 13.18 -23.68 2.28
C GLN A 170 13.69 -24.50 3.47
N GLU A 171 15.02 -24.46 3.69
CA GLU A 171 15.66 -25.18 4.79
C GLU A 171 16.04 -24.27 5.96
N LEU A 172 16.39 -23.01 5.67
CA LEU A 172 16.97 -22.09 6.64
C LEU A 172 15.92 -21.21 7.35
N TYR A 173 14.83 -20.89 6.65
CA TYR A 173 13.71 -20.13 7.16
C TYR A 173 12.39 -20.82 6.82
N GLY A 174 11.42 -20.67 7.70
CA GLY A 174 10.05 -21.05 7.43
C GLY A 174 9.31 -20.02 6.60
N LEU A 175 8.24 -20.45 5.94
CA LEU A 175 7.30 -19.57 5.24
C LEU A 175 5.96 -19.54 5.96
N PRO A 176 5.30 -18.38 6.08
CA PRO A 176 4.03 -18.31 6.76
C PRO A 176 2.92 -19.04 5.97
N GLU A 177 2.09 -19.81 6.67
CA GLU A 177 0.99 -20.61 6.11
C GLU A 177 0.06 -19.79 5.18
N TYR A 178 -0.18 -18.51 5.51
CA TYR A 178 -1.08 -17.65 4.76
C TYR A 178 -0.49 -17.06 3.46
N LEU A 179 0.76 -17.35 3.14
CA LEU A 179 1.45 -16.77 1.97
C LEU A 179 0.66 -17.01 0.68
N SER A 180 0.09 -18.20 0.51
CA SER A 180 -0.77 -18.56 -0.63
C SER A 180 -2.05 -17.71 -0.71
N ALA A 181 -2.56 -17.23 0.42
CA ALA A 181 -3.77 -16.41 0.49
C ALA A 181 -3.51 -14.90 0.28
N LEU A 182 -2.25 -14.46 0.19
CA LEU A 182 -1.91 -13.03 0.05
C LEU A 182 -2.50 -12.41 -1.22
N ASN A 183 -2.54 -13.14 -2.33
CA ASN A 183 -3.15 -12.64 -3.56
C ASN A 183 -4.64 -12.29 -3.38
N SER A 184 -5.37 -13.11 -2.64
CA SER A 184 -6.78 -12.85 -2.29
C SER A 184 -6.92 -11.67 -1.34
N ALA A 185 -6.00 -11.54 -0.37
CA ALA A 185 -5.97 -10.40 0.55
C ALA A 185 -5.70 -9.08 -0.19
N TRP A 186 -4.79 -9.06 -1.16
CA TRP A 186 -4.50 -7.88 -1.99
C TRP A 186 -5.64 -7.53 -2.95
N LEU A 187 -6.32 -8.54 -3.50
CA LEU A 187 -7.53 -8.29 -4.30
C LEU A 187 -8.61 -7.59 -3.45
N ASN A 188 -8.81 -8.05 -2.23
CA ASN A 188 -9.75 -7.42 -1.29
C ASN A 188 -9.32 -6.00 -0.90
N GLU A 189 -8.03 -5.76 -0.68
CA GLU A 189 -7.48 -4.41 -0.47
C GLU A 189 -7.77 -3.51 -1.67
N SER A 190 -7.45 -3.97 -2.89
CA SER A 190 -7.68 -3.22 -4.12
C SER A 190 -9.15 -2.89 -4.32
N ALA A 191 -10.06 -3.83 -4.03
CA ALA A 191 -11.50 -3.59 -4.06
C ALA A 191 -11.95 -2.55 -3.02
N THR A 192 -11.36 -2.56 -1.83
CA THR A 192 -11.63 -1.58 -0.77
C THR A 192 -11.13 -0.19 -1.16
N LEU A 193 -9.94 -0.10 -1.74
CA LEU A 193 -9.37 1.16 -2.26
C LEU A 193 -10.21 1.71 -3.42
N PHE A 194 -10.66 0.84 -4.33
CA PHE A 194 -11.56 1.24 -5.41
C PHE A 194 -12.88 1.80 -4.86
N ARG A 195 -13.53 1.09 -3.92
CA ARG A 195 -14.76 1.57 -3.27
C ARG A 195 -14.54 2.90 -2.57
N ARG A 196 -13.45 3.05 -1.83
CA ARG A 196 -13.10 4.28 -1.14
C ARG A 196 -12.96 5.44 -2.14
N LYS A 197 -12.20 5.27 -3.22
CA LYS A 197 -12.10 6.26 -4.29
C LYS A 197 -13.44 6.56 -4.95
N TYR A 198 -14.24 5.52 -5.17
CA TYR A 198 -15.58 5.69 -5.69
C TYR A 198 -16.41 6.62 -4.81
N TYR A 199 -16.40 6.41 -3.50
CA TYR A 199 -17.13 7.28 -2.56
C TYR A 199 -16.51 8.67 -2.40
N GLU A 200 -15.18 8.78 -2.40
CA GLU A 200 -14.48 10.06 -2.29
C GLU A 200 -14.69 10.94 -3.53
N ASN A 201 -14.68 10.35 -4.71
CA ASN A 201 -14.81 11.08 -5.97
C ASN A 201 -16.22 11.13 -6.52
N GLY A 202 -17.15 10.37 -5.96
CA GLY A 202 -18.52 10.26 -6.41
C GLY A 202 -18.64 9.83 -7.86
N ALA A 203 -17.92 8.81 -8.18
CA ALA A 203 -17.84 8.37 -9.55
C ALA A 203 -19.14 7.73 -10.01
N HIS A 204 -19.95 8.46 -10.69
CA HIS A 204 -20.67 7.86 -11.80
C HIS A 204 -19.65 7.62 -12.92
N ALA A 205 -19.79 6.50 -13.62
CA ALA A 205 -19.01 6.18 -14.81
C ALA A 205 -18.92 7.43 -15.68
N GLY A 206 -17.71 7.81 -16.08
CA GLY A 206 -17.46 9.11 -16.65
C GLY A 206 -18.44 9.46 -17.77
N TYR A 207 -19.18 10.53 -17.58
CA TYR A 207 -19.87 11.16 -18.69
C TYR A 207 -18.90 12.16 -19.34
N ILE A 208 -18.97 12.23 -20.65
CA ILE A 208 -18.27 13.25 -21.42
C ILE A 208 -19.22 14.42 -21.55
N MET A 209 -18.90 15.54 -20.89
CA MET A 209 -19.64 16.76 -21.12
C MET A 209 -19.03 17.46 -22.32
N TYR A 210 -19.80 17.51 -23.41
CA TYR A 210 -19.43 18.22 -24.61
C TYR A 210 -20.19 19.56 -24.68
N VAL A 211 -19.44 20.67 -24.62
CA VAL A 211 -20.01 22.01 -24.75
C VAL A 211 -19.92 22.43 -26.22
N THR A 212 -21.06 22.59 -26.88
CA THR A 212 -21.15 22.89 -28.32
C THR A 212 -21.07 24.37 -28.65
N ASP A 213 -21.35 25.24 -27.69
CA ASP A 213 -21.23 26.67 -27.89
C ASP A 213 -19.79 27.17 -27.70
N ALA A 214 -19.40 28.12 -28.55
CA ALA A 214 -18.10 28.75 -28.45
C ALA A 214 -18.02 29.49 -27.10
N VAL A 215 -17.35 28.90 -26.14
CA VAL A 215 -17.04 29.52 -24.86
C VAL A 215 -16.17 30.74 -25.14
N GLN A 216 -16.72 31.94 -24.96
CA GLN A 216 -16.06 33.18 -25.31
C GLN A 216 -15.03 33.62 -24.29
N ASP A 217 -15.09 33.09 -23.06
CA ASP A 217 -14.18 33.45 -21.98
C ASP A 217 -13.54 32.23 -21.29
N ARG A 218 -12.22 32.31 -21.05
CA ARG A 218 -11.47 31.30 -20.28
C ARG A 218 -11.94 31.19 -18.84
N ASN A 219 -12.44 32.26 -18.28
CA ASN A 219 -12.95 32.30 -16.90
C ASN A 219 -14.18 31.40 -16.72
N ASP A 220 -15.03 31.24 -17.76
CA ASP A 220 -16.20 30.39 -17.71
C ASP A 220 -15.81 28.90 -17.66
N ILE A 221 -14.75 28.50 -18.37
CA ILE A 221 -14.22 27.14 -18.33
C ILE A 221 -13.63 26.83 -16.96
N GLU A 222 -12.87 27.75 -16.39
CA GLU A 222 -12.27 27.60 -15.06
C GLU A 222 -13.34 27.51 -13.97
N MET A 223 -14.37 28.34 -14.03
CA MET A 223 -15.49 28.34 -13.10
C MET A 223 -16.30 27.04 -13.18
N LEU A 224 -16.53 26.53 -14.38
CA LEU A 224 -17.16 25.23 -14.63
C LEU A 224 -16.33 24.08 -14.04
N ARG A 225 -15.01 24.11 -14.27
CA ARG A 225 -14.06 23.15 -13.73
C ARG A 225 -14.02 23.19 -12.19
N GLU A 226 -13.96 24.36 -11.58
CA GLU A 226 -14.00 24.51 -10.12
C GLU A 226 -15.32 24.00 -9.52
N ASN A 227 -16.45 24.28 -10.14
CA ASN A 227 -17.75 23.82 -9.68
C ASN A 227 -17.87 22.30 -9.79
N MET A 228 -17.33 21.70 -10.86
CA MET A 228 -17.25 20.24 -10.99
C MET A 228 -16.32 19.61 -9.95
N VAL A 229 -15.22 20.24 -9.62
CA VAL A 229 -14.30 19.76 -8.56
C VAL A 229 -14.96 19.90 -7.17
N LYS A 230 -15.63 21.01 -6.91
CA LYS A 230 -16.35 21.27 -5.64
C LYS A 230 -17.57 20.35 -5.44
N SER A 231 -18.16 19.82 -6.52
CA SER A 231 -19.28 18.86 -6.44
C SER A 231 -18.85 17.43 -6.16
N LYS A 232 -17.56 17.12 -6.14
CA LYS A 232 -17.00 15.79 -5.85
C LYS A 232 -16.80 15.55 -4.35
N GLY A 233 -16.75 14.31 -3.94
CA GLY A 233 -16.49 13.92 -2.56
C GLY A 233 -17.77 13.85 -1.71
N ARG A 234 -17.68 14.23 -0.45
CA ARG A 234 -18.81 14.20 0.51
C ARG A 234 -20.07 14.96 0.07
N ASN A 235 -19.94 15.80 -0.95
CA ASN A 235 -21.02 16.62 -1.50
C ASN A 235 -21.69 16.02 -2.75
N ASN A 236 -21.39 14.77 -3.08
CA ASN A 236 -21.86 14.09 -4.29
C ASN A 236 -23.37 13.94 -4.44
N PHE A 237 -24.10 14.02 -3.35
CA PHE A 237 -25.57 13.97 -3.36
C PHE A 237 -26.22 15.34 -3.59
N LYS A 238 -25.40 16.38 -3.86
CA LYS A 238 -25.94 17.68 -4.23
C LYS A 238 -26.09 17.73 -5.75
N ASN A 239 -27.33 17.90 -6.22
CA ASN A 239 -27.61 18.12 -7.63
C ASN A 239 -26.85 19.36 -8.12
N LEU A 240 -26.06 19.19 -9.17
CA LEU A 240 -25.39 20.30 -9.83
C LEU A 240 -26.44 21.07 -10.64
N PHE A 241 -26.82 22.24 -10.16
CA PHE A 241 -27.72 23.12 -10.89
C PHE A 241 -26.87 24.05 -11.78
N LEU A 242 -26.86 23.78 -13.08
CA LEU A 242 -26.28 24.67 -14.08
C LEU A 242 -27.39 25.56 -14.62
N SER A 243 -27.51 26.78 -14.12
CA SER A 243 -28.37 27.81 -14.66
C SER A 243 -27.55 28.62 -15.67
N GLY A 244 -27.75 28.38 -16.95
CA GLY A 244 -27.10 29.13 -18.03
C GLY A 244 -28.05 30.14 -18.67
N ALA A 245 -27.51 31.24 -19.18
CA ALA A 245 -28.25 32.15 -20.05
C ALA A 245 -28.73 31.42 -21.31
N PRO A 246 -29.82 31.88 -21.97
CA PRO A 246 -30.37 31.23 -23.15
C PRO A 246 -29.32 31.12 -24.25
N GLY A 247 -28.89 29.86 -24.59
CA GLY A 247 -27.84 29.56 -25.56
C GLY A 247 -26.91 28.43 -25.15
N LEU A 248 -26.88 28.03 -23.86
CA LEU A 248 -26.09 26.87 -23.40
C LEU A 248 -26.80 25.55 -23.82
N GLY A 249 -26.10 24.76 -24.58
CA GLY A 249 -26.61 23.57 -25.25
C GLY A 249 -27.31 22.55 -24.34
N LYS A 250 -28.12 21.72 -24.94
CA LYS A 250 -28.94 20.69 -24.27
C LYS A 250 -28.03 19.65 -23.59
N THR A 251 -28.18 19.52 -22.27
CA THR A 251 -27.58 18.42 -21.51
C THR A 251 -28.42 17.16 -21.73
N PHE A 252 -27.85 16.13 -22.33
CA PHE A 252 -28.45 14.79 -22.36
C PHE A 252 -27.95 14.01 -21.15
N LEU A 253 -28.86 13.55 -20.33
CA LEU A 253 -28.62 12.58 -19.24
C LEU A 253 -28.61 11.18 -19.83
#